data_a60cc563660f4df13c5f18b214d4fba4
#
_entry.id   a60cc563660f4df13c5f18b214d4fba4
#
_cell.length_a   1.000
_cell.length_b   1.000
_cell.length_c   1.000
_cell.angle_alpha   90.00
_cell.angle_beta   90.00
_cell.angle_gamma   90.00
#
_symmetry.space_group_name_H-M   'P 1'
#
loop_
_entity.id
_entity.type
_entity.pdbx_description
1 polymer ?
#
loop_
_entity_poly.entity_id
_entity_poly.type
_entity_poly.pdbx_seq_one_letter_code
_entity_poly.pdbx_strand_id
1 'polypeptide(L)'
;MKASTAAPVVEADHGRIETRTATVSTEIGWLQKQHQWPGLKAIGKVVRVRETAEKTTTETAHYLLSQALAPERFNEVVRQHWGVENSLHWRLDVVMNEDQDRTRMGHGPHNLAVLRHMAINAMQKEGSKGSLRVKFKRAGWNNDYLFRLLGLF
;
A
#
# COMPACT_ATOMS: atom_id res chain seq x y z
N MET A 1 -30.48 -5.43 9.86
CA MET A 1 -29.04 -5.33 9.58
C MET A 1 -28.71 -3.89 9.22
N LYS A 2 -28.06 -3.16 10.10
CA LYS A 2 -27.62 -1.77 9.78
C LYS A 2 -26.24 -1.81 9.15
N ALA A 3 -26.18 -2.13 7.86
CA ALA A 3 -25.03 -1.90 7.03
C ALA A 3 -25.22 -0.55 6.33
N SER A 4 -24.21 0.28 6.34
CA SER A 4 -24.17 1.54 5.60
C SER A 4 -23.23 1.39 4.40
N THR A 5 -23.63 1.90 3.24
CA THR A 5 -22.87 1.79 1.99
C THR A 5 -22.63 3.19 1.43
N ALA A 6 -21.40 3.47 1.05
CA ALA A 6 -21.02 4.71 0.35
C ALA A 6 -21.52 4.71 -1.10
N ALA A 7 -21.68 5.90 -1.66
CA ALA A 7 -21.84 6.04 -3.11
C ALA A 7 -20.63 5.44 -3.83
N PRO A 8 -20.82 4.81 -5.00
CA PRO A 8 -19.72 4.28 -5.79
C PRO A 8 -18.73 5.38 -6.18
N VAL A 9 -17.44 5.12 -6.01
CA VAL A 9 -16.35 5.97 -6.50
C VAL A 9 -15.85 5.41 -7.82
N VAL A 10 -15.93 6.21 -8.88
CA VAL A 10 -15.53 5.83 -10.24
C VAL A 10 -14.26 6.57 -10.62
N GLU A 11 -13.27 5.86 -11.08
CA GLU A 11 -12.00 6.39 -11.57
C GLU A 11 -11.69 5.83 -12.94
N ALA A 12 -11.21 6.68 -13.84
CA ALA A 12 -10.76 6.29 -15.18
C ALA A 12 -9.27 6.61 -15.32
N ASP A 13 -8.47 5.58 -15.59
CA ASP A 13 -7.02 5.74 -15.75
C ASP A 13 -6.45 4.65 -16.65
N HIS A 14 -5.50 5.00 -17.53
CA HIS A 14 -4.77 4.07 -18.40
C HIS A 14 -5.66 3.11 -19.20
N GLY A 15 -6.79 3.61 -19.76
CA GLY A 15 -7.69 2.80 -20.58
C GLY A 15 -8.58 1.82 -19.81
N ARG A 16 -8.72 2.00 -18.50
CA ARG A 16 -9.62 1.22 -17.64
C ARG A 16 -10.52 2.13 -16.82
N ILE A 17 -11.70 1.64 -16.50
CA ILE A 17 -12.62 2.24 -15.52
C ILE A 17 -12.63 1.34 -14.28
N GLU A 18 -12.44 1.93 -13.12
CA GLU A 18 -12.52 1.24 -11.84
C GLU A 18 -13.60 1.85 -10.98
N THR A 19 -14.61 1.05 -10.62
CA THR A 19 -15.69 1.43 -9.72
C THR A 19 -15.51 0.72 -8.39
N ARG A 20 -15.50 1.48 -7.27
CA ARG A 20 -15.39 0.95 -5.91
C ARG A 20 -16.60 1.32 -5.08
N THR A 21 -17.14 0.31 -4.40
CA THR A 21 -18.25 0.47 -3.45
C THR A 21 -17.82 -0.08 -2.09
N ALA A 22 -17.88 0.73 -1.06
CA ALA A 22 -17.53 0.36 0.30
C ALA A 22 -18.79 0.24 1.16
N THR A 23 -18.86 -0.80 1.97
CA THR A 23 -19.95 -1.06 2.93
C THR A 23 -19.33 -1.32 4.29
N VAL A 24 -19.89 -0.74 5.35
CA VAL A 24 -19.49 -0.99 6.75
C VAL A 24 -20.70 -1.44 7.55
N SER A 25 -20.53 -2.46 8.40
CA SER A 25 -21.54 -2.93 9.35
C SER A 25 -20.96 -2.98 10.76
N THR A 26 -21.68 -2.38 11.70
CA THR A 26 -21.41 -2.46 13.14
C THR A 26 -22.12 -3.60 13.83
N GLU A 27 -23.02 -4.32 13.13
CA GLU A 27 -23.70 -5.48 13.66
C GLU A 27 -22.81 -6.72 13.57
N ILE A 28 -21.91 -6.85 14.52
CA ILE A 28 -20.90 -7.91 14.61
C ILE A 28 -21.17 -8.94 15.70
N GLY A 29 -22.31 -8.85 16.40
CA GLY A 29 -22.61 -9.72 17.55
C GLY A 29 -22.61 -11.22 17.21
N TRP A 30 -23.01 -11.59 16.00
CA TRP A 30 -22.95 -12.97 15.50
C TRP A 30 -21.49 -13.45 15.34
N LEU A 31 -20.62 -12.58 14.86
CA LEU A 31 -19.21 -12.88 14.62
C LEU A 31 -18.43 -12.97 15.94
N GLN A 32 -18.74 -12.09 16.90
CA GLN A 32 -18.13 -12.11 18.22
C GLN A 32 -18.51 -13.36 19.05
N LYS A 33 -19.66 -13.96 18.77
CA LYS A 33 -20.07 -15.24 19.37
C LYS A 33 -19.22 -16.41 18.85
N GLN A 34 -18.78 -16.36 17.61
CA GLN A 34 -17.98 -17.42 16.98
C GLN A 34 -16.47 -17.22 17.17
N HIS A 35 -16.02 -15.96 17.21
CA HIS A 35 -14.62 -15.60 17.26
C HIS A 35 -14.37 -14.49 18.28
N GLN A 36 -13.47 -14.75 19.21
CA GLN A 36 -13.05 -13.75 20.19
C GLN A 36 -11.93 -12.88 19.58
N TRP A 37 -12.30 -11.85 18.83
CA TRP A 37 -11.38 -10.87 18.30
C TRP A 37 -11.36 -9.60 19.18
N PRO A 38 -10.33 -9.44 20.04
CA PRO A 38 -10.23 -8.27 20.89
C PRO A 38 -10.21 -6.98 20.06
N GLY A 39 -11.04 -6.01 20.44
CA GLY A 39 -11.06 -4.70 19.79
C GLY A 39 -11.84 -4.62 18.46
N LEU A 40 -12.47 -5.70 17.99
CA LEU A 40 -13.31 -5.64 16.80
C LEU A 40 -14.54 -4.72 17.07
N LYS A 41 -14.74 -3.71 16.21
CA LYS A 41 -15.86 -2.74 16.30
C LYS A 41 -16.80 -2.78 15.10
N ALA A 42 -16.30 -3.17 13.94
CA ALA A 42 -17.07 -3.25 12.70
C ALA A 42 -16.43 -4.22 11.71
N ILE A 43 -17.18 -4.59 10.69
CA ILE A 43 -16.68 -5.28 9.50
C ILE A 43 -16.91 -4.40 8.28
N GLY A 44 -15.97 -4.44 7.36
CA GLY A 44 -16.02 -3.70 6.09
C GLY A 44 -15.97 -4.63 4.90
N LYS A 45 -16.61 -4.22 3.80
CA LYS A 45 -16.53 -4.86 2.50
C LYS A 45 -16.28 -3.81 1.44
N VAL A 46 -15.28 -4.06 0.57
CA VAL A 46 -15.06 -3.27 -0.63
C VAL A 46 -15.27 -4.16 -1.85
N VAL A 47 -16.15 -3.74 -2.72
CA VAL A 47 -16.36 -4.34 -4.04
C VAL A 47 -15.69 -3.44 -5.06
N ARG A 48 -14.81 -4.01 -5.87
CA ARG A 48 -14.10 -3.34 -6.94
C ARG A 48 -14.48 -3.97 -8.26
N VAL A 49 -15.05 -3.17 -9.15
CA VAL A 49 -15.34 -3.55 -10.54
C VAL A 49 -14.33 -2.84 -11.42
N ARG A 50 -13.60 -3.60 -12.20
CA ARG A 50 -12.63 -3.08 -13.17
C ARG A 50 -13.07 -3.47 -14.58
N GLU A 51 -13.25 -2.44 -15.39
CA GLU A 51 -13.69 -2.55 -16.80
C GLU A 51 -12.55 -2.11 -17.71
N THR A 52 -12.22 -2.97 -18.65
CA THR A 52 -11.28 -2.70 -19.75
C THR A 52 -12.00 -2.94 -21.07
N ALA A 53 -11.39 -2.58 -22.20
CA ALA A 53 -11.96 -2.86 -23.53
C ALA A 53 -12.23 -4.36 -23.75
N GLU A 54 -11.51 -5.25 -23.06
CA GLU A 54 -11.56 -6.70 -23.29
C GLU A 54 -12.42 -7.45 -22.27
N LYS A 55 -12.47 -6.98 -21.01
CA LYS A 55 -13.20 -7.68 -19.96
C LYS A 55 -13.56 -6.80 -18.76
N THR A 56 -14.61 -7.24 -18.06
CA THR A 56 -14.97 -6.75 -16.72
C THR A 56 -14.63 -7.77 -15.68
N THR A 57 -13.97 -7.34 -14.60
CA THR A 57 -13.65 -8.19 -13.45
C THR A 57 -14.23 -7.57 -12.18
N THR A 58 -14.76 -8.42 -11.31
CA THR A 58 -15.27 -8.01 -9.99
C THR A 58 -14.47 -8.72 -8.91
N GLU A 59 -13.99 -7.94 -7.95
CA GLU A 59 -13.25 -8.41 -6.79
C GLU A 59 -13.90 -7.90 -5.52
N THR A 60 -13.99 -8.77 -4.51
CA THR A 60 -14.56 -8.42 -3.20
C THR A 60 -13.55 -8.72 -2.11
N ALA A 61 -13.26 -7.70 -1.30
CA ALA A 61 -12.38 -7.81 -0.14
C ALA A 61 -13.17 -7.52 1.16
N HIS A 62 -12.90 -8.30 2.22
CA HIS A 62 -13.50 -8.15 3.52
C HIS A 62 -12.44 -7.72 4.55
N TYR A 63 -12.84 -6.88 5.49
CA TYR A 63 -11.95 -6.25 6.48
C TYR A 63 -12.53 -6.32 7.87
N LEU A 64 -11.67 -6.54 8.84
CA LEU A 64 -11.98 -6.42 10.27
C LEU A 64 -11.55 -5.02 10.72
N LEU A 65 -12.44 -4.30 11.39
CA LEU A 65 -12.20 -2.91 11.76
C LEU A 65 -12.17 -2.77 13.29
N SER A 66 -11.10 -2.21 13.81
CA SER A 66 -10.97 -1.85 15.22
C SER A 66 -11.69 -0.52 15.56
N GLN A 67 -12.20 0.18 14.54
CA GLN A 67 -12.99 1.40 14.66
C GLN A 67 -14.17 1.36 13.70
N ALA A 68 -15.35 1.81 14.14
CA ALA A 68 -16.49 2.01 13.26
C ALA A 68 -16.27 3.29 12.43
N LEU A 69 -15.95 3.10 11.15
CA LEU A 69 -15.75 4.18 10.19
C LEU A 69 -17.00 4.39 9.35
N ALA A 70 -17.24 5.64 8.91
CA ALA A 70 -18.17 5.89 7.81
C ALA A 70 -17.65 5.17 6.53
N PRO A 71 -18.54 4.65 5.66
CA PRO A 71 -18.15 3.88 4.48
C PRO A 71 -17.22 4.65 3.54
N GLU A 72 -17.41 5.97 3.40
CA GLU A 72 -16.55 6.85 2.59
C GLU A 72 -15.12 6.87 3.15
N ARG A 73 -15.00 7.09 4.46
CA ARG A 73 -13.70 7.11 5.14
C ARG A 73 -13.02 5.74 5.10
N PHE A 74 -13.79 4.66 5.23
CA PHE A 74 -13.28 3.31 5.09
C PHE A 74 -12.71 3.06 3.69
N ASN A 75 -13.41 3.50 2.63
CA ASN A 75 -12.91 3.40 1.26
C ASN A 75 -11.59 4.17 1.06
N GLU A 76 -11.49 5.37 1.61
CA GLU A 76 -10.24 6.16 1.59
C GLU A 76 -9.08 5.44 2.29
N VAL A 77 -9.32 4.90 3.49
CA VAL A 77 -8.29 4.17 4.27
C VAL A 77 -7.78 2.95 3.49
N VAL A 78 -8.69 2.16 2.92
CA VAL A 78 -8.32 1.01 2.08
C VAL A 78 -7.50 1.46 0.88
N ARG A 79 -7.89 2.56 0.21
CA ARG A 79 -7.14 3.10 -0.93
C ARG A 79 -5.75 3.58 -0.54
N GLN A 80 -5.63 4.31 0.58
CA GLN A 80 -4.34 4.79 1.08
C GLN A 80 -3.39 3.63 1.42
N HIS A 81 -3.91 2.56 2.03
CA HIS A 81 -3.14 1.36 2.31
C HIS A 81 -2.58 0.72 1.02
N TRP A 82 -3.40 0.55 -0.01
CA TRP A 82 -2.95 0.09 -1.33
C TRP A 82 -1.96 1.06 -2.00
N GLY A 83 -2.04 2.35 -1.69
CA GLY A 83 -1.06 3.33 -2.13
C GLY A 83 0.33 3.05 -1.56
N VAL A 84 0.44 2.65 -0.30
CA VAL A 84 1.71 2.23 0.33
C VAL A 84 2.26 0.98 -0.33
N GLU A 85 1.42 -0.05 -0.54
CA GLU A 85 1.80 -1.29 -1.22
C GLU A 85 2.36 -1.01 -2.62
N ASN A 86 1.62 -0.26 -3.44
CA ASN A 86 2.01 0.01 -4.82
C ASN A 86 3.15 1.02 -4.97
N SER A 87 3.42 1.85 -3.96
CA SER A 87 4.46 2.87 -4.07
C SER A 87 5.73 2.56 -3.30
N LEU A 88 5.62 2.14 -2.04
CA LEU A 88 6.79 1.88 -1.20
C LEU A 88 7.30 0.45 -1.37
N HIS A 89 6.44 -0.57 -1.12
CA HIS A 89 6.86 -1.96 -1.20
C HIS A 89 7.33 -2.33 -2.61
N TRP A 90 6.57 -1.96 -3.64
CA TRP A 90 7.01 -2.16 -5.02
C TRP A 90 8.39 -1.54 -5.32
N ARG A 91 8.70 -0.36 -4.76
CA ARG A 91 10.02 0.26 -4.95
C ARG A 91 11.12 -0.49 -4.21
N LEU A 92 10.84 -0.97 -2.99
CA LEU A 92 11.77 -1.78 -2.23
C LEU A 92 12.10 -3.09 -2.99
N ASP A 93 11.10 -3.72 -3.58
CA ASP A 93 11.29 -4.97 -4.33
C ASP A 93 11.99 -4.73 -5.67
N VAL A 94 11.49 -3.83 -6.49
CA VAL A 94 11.99 -3.64 -7.86
C VAL A 94 13.32 -2.88 -7.91
N VAL A 95 13.54 -1.91 -7.01
CA VAL A 95 14.78 -1.10 -7.01
C VAL A 95 15.83 -1.72 -6.11
N MET A 96 15.45 -2.16 -4.91
CA MET A 96 16.37 -2.64 -3.87
C MET A 96 16.44 -4.16 -3.74
N ASN A 97 15.61 -4.88 -4.50
CA ASN A 97 15.56 -6.36 -4.51
C ASN A 97 15.29 -6.96 -3.12
N GLU A 98 14.39 -6.33 -2.35
CA GLU A 98 14.14 -6.66 -0.95
C GLU A 98 13.61 -8.09 -0.77
N ASP A 99 12.66 -8.52 -1.60
CA ASP A 99 12.05 -9.86 -1.56
C ASP A 99 13.08 -11.00 -1.75
N GLN A 100 14.20 -10.72 -2.40
CA GLN A 100 15.24 -11.70 -2.65
C GLN A 100 16.32 -11.75 -1.57
N ASP A 101 16.24 -10.86 -0.58
CA ASP A 101 17.20 -10.83 0.51
C ASP A 101 17.05 -12.09 1.39
N ARG A 102 18.17 -12.74 1.62
CA ARG A 102 18.28 -13.96 2.43
C ARG A 102 18.95 -13.72 3.79
N THR A 103 19.22 -12.48 4.15
CA THR A 103 19.76 -12.13 5.46
C THR A 103 18.80 -12.55 6.56
N ARG A 104 19.27 -13.37 7.51
CA ARG A 104 18.42 -13.92 8.60
C ARG A 104 19.06 -13.80 9.99
N MET A 105 20.33 -13.39 10.07
CA MET A 105 21.06 -13.40 11.35
C MET A 105 20.86 -12.09 12.13
N GLY A 106 20.56 -12.23 13.41
CA GLY A 106 20.50 -11.14 14.37
C GLY A 106 19.62 -9.96 13.91
N HIS A 107 20.15 -8.75 13.99
CA HIS A 107 19.50 -7.53 13.53
C HIS A 107 19.70 -7.21 12.04
N GLY A 108 20.33 -8.11 11.28
CA GLY A 108 20.64 -7.91 9.86
C GLY A 108 19.42 -7.53 9.03
N PRO A 109 18.31 -8.29 9.05
CA PRO A 109 17.11 -7.96 8.28
C PRO A 109 16.56 -6.57 8.60
N HIS A 110 16.46 -6.24 9.89
CA HIS A 110 15.95 -4.94 10.34
C HIS A 110 16.86 -3.79 9.90
N ASN A 111 18.17 -3.93 10.07
CA ASN A 111 19.13 -2.90 9.69
C ASN A 111 19.12 -2.66 8.16
N LEU A 112 19.02 -3.73 7.36
CA LEU A 112 18.91 -3.60 5.90
C LEU A 112 17.61 -2.92 5.49
N ALA A 113 16.49 -3.22 6.11
CA ALA A 113 15.24 -2.53 5.85
C ALA A 113 15.37 -1.01 6.13
N VAL A 114 15.95 -0.63 7.27
CA VAL A 114 16.21 0.78 7.60
C VAL A 114 17.10 1.45 6.55
N LEU A 115 18.22 0.82 6.17
CA LEU A 115 19.13 1.35 5.16
C LEU A 115 18.47 1.52 3.79
N ARG A 116 17.61 0.59 3.37
CA ARG A 116 16.85 0.69 2.12
C ARG A 116 15.89 1.87 2.15
N HIS A 117 15.16 2.07 3.25
CA HIS A 117 14.28 3.23 3.42
C HIS A 117 15.04 4.55 3.38
N MET A 118 16.19 4.63 4.06
CA MET A 118 17.06 5.82 4.00
C MET A 118 17.53 6.08 2.57
N ALA A 119 18.00 5.06 1.85
CA ALA A 119 18.46 5.19 0.48
C ALA A 119 17.35 5.68 -0.47
N ILE A 120 16.12 5.14 -0.34
CA ILE A 120 14.96 5.62 -1.13
C ILE A 120 14.67 7.07 -0.82
N ASN A 121 14.66 7.47 0.45
CA ASN A 121 14.39 8.84 0.87
C ASN A 121 15.45 9.82 0.32
N ALA A 122 16.74 9.46 0.39
CA ALA A 122 17.83 10.26 -0.18
C ALA A 122 17.68 10.45 -1.69
N MET A 123 17.42 9.35 -2.42
CA MET A 123 17.23 9.40 -3.87
C MET A 123 15.97 10.17 -4.29
N GLN A 124 14.92 10.17 -3.48
CA GLN A 124 13.71 10.98 -3.73
C GLN A 124 13.96 12.46 -3.48
N LYS A 125 14.69 12.80 -2.41
CA LYS A 125 15.05 14.17 -2.05
C LYS A 125 16.04 14.80 -3.01
N GLU A 126 16.89 13.97 -3.63
CA GLU A 126 17.87 14.43 -4.61
C GLU A 126 17.19 14.88 -5.91
N GLY A 127 17.41 16.15 -6.30
CA GLY A 127 16.66 16.84 -7.34
C GLY A 127 17.00 16.49 -8.79
N SER A 128 17.98 15.61 -9.06
CA SER A 128 18.33 15.27 -10.44
C SER A 128 17.25 14.45 -11.14
N LYS A 129 17.14 14.60 -12.45
CA LYS A 129 16.23 13.82 -13.29
C LYS A 129 16.66 12.35 -13.33
N GLY A 130 15.68 11.47 -13.37
CA GLY A 130 15.86 10.02 -13.50
C GLY A 130 14.97 9.20 -12.55
N SER A 131 14.70 7.95 -12.91
CA SER A 131 13.98 7.02 -12.05
C SER A 131 14.83 6.63 -10.83
N LEU A 132 14.18 6.17 -9.74
CA LEU A 132 14.90 5.68 -8.56
C LEU A 132 15.91 4.58 -8.91
N ARG A 133 15.57 3.68 -9.83
CA ARG A 133 16.48 2.62 -10.29
C ARG A 133 17.73 3.19 -10.97
N VAL A 134 17.58 4.24 -11.78
CA VAL A 134 18.72 4.92 -12.42
C VAL A 134 19.59 5.60 -11.36
N LYS A 135 18.97 6.32 -10.42
CA LYS A 135 19.67 6.97 -9.30
C LYS A 135 20.42 5.96 -8.43
N PHE A 136 19.79 4.83 -8.10
CA PHE A 136 20.41 3.75 -7.34
C PHE A 136 21.66 3.18 -8.05
N LYS A 137 21.53 2.85 -9.33
CA LYS A 137 22.67 2.38 -10.13
C LYS A 137 23.78 3.42 -10.20
N ARG A 138 23.41 4.69 -10.44
CA ARG A 138 24.36 5.81 -10.50
C ARG A 138 25.17 5.96 -9.21
N ALA A 139 24.52 5.80 -8.05
CA ALA A 139 25.21 5.79 -6.76
C ALA A 139 26.22 4.64 -6.63
N GLY A 140 25.96 3.50 -7.26
CA GLY A 140 26.86 2.35 -7.22
C GLY A 140 28.14 2.49 -8.05
N TRP A 141 28.20 3.40 -9.02
CA TRP A 141 29.38 3.59 -9.88
C TRP A 141 29.93 5.02 -9.93
N ASN A 142 29.34 5.96 -9.20
CA ASN A 142 29.78 7.35 -9.13
C ASN A 142 29.85 7.82 -7.68
N ASN A 143 31.07 7.89 -7.16
CA ASN A 143 31.33 8.25 -5.77
C ASN A 143 30.90 9.69 -5.45
N ASP A 144 31.09 10.65 -6.37
CA ASP A 144 30.66 12.04 -6.13
C ASP A 144 29.14 12.14 -5.99
N TYR A 145 28.42 11.36 -6.78
CA TYR A 145 26.98 11.26 -6.67
C TYR A 145 26.55 10.59 -5.36
N LEU A 146 27.23 9.52 -4.96
CA LEU A 146 26.99 8.84 -3.69
C LEU A 146 27.23 9.76 -2.49
N PHE A 147 28.35 10.47 -2.45
CA PHE A 147 28.65 11.42 -1.37
C PHE A 147 27.62 12.55 -1.31
N ARG A 148 27.14 13.04 -2.44
CA ARG A 148 26.06 14.03 -2.48
C ARG A 148 24.76 13.48 -1.90
N LEU A 149 24.38 12.22 -2.19
CA LEU A 149 23.22 11.56 -1.58
C LEU A 149 23.38 11.44 -0.06
N LEU A 150 24.55 11.02 0.41
CA LEU A 150 24.84 10.90 1.85
C LEU A 150 24.83 12.24 2.57
N GLY A 151 25.19 13.33 1.92
CA GLY A 151 25.12 14.69 2.47
C GLY A 151 23.70 15.27 2.59
N LEU A 152 22.66 14.53 2.20
CA LEU A 152 21.27 14.94 2.34
C LEU A 152 20.63 14.54 3.67
N PHE A 153 21.33 13.81 4.51
CA PHE A 153 20.90 13.39 5.85
C PHE A 153 21.35 14.34 6.94
#